data_c104b4dabd866265ffa946a18bc3fc36
#
_entry.id   c104b4dabd866265ffa946a18bc3fc36
#
_cell.length_a   1.000
_cell.length_b   1.000
_cell.length_c   1.000
_cell.angle_alpha   90.00
_cell.angle_beta   90.00
_cell.angle_gamma   90.00
#
_symmetry.space_group_name_H-M   'P 1'
#
loop_
_entity.id
_entity.type
_entity.pdbx_description
1 polymer ?
#
loop_
_entity_poly.entity_id
_entity_poly.type
_entity_poly.pdbx_seq_one_letter_code
_entity_poly.pdbx_strand_id
1 'polypeptide(L)'
;VNNVIIDSELDFDNNNSGYEAISNEKYIGADDVIKFLANGIFSVVWLAGIAVLFVYTAVGYIRIKNRTATAVLLRDNIFQSENVASPFVFGIIKPRIYLPFNMSEGDMENVIAHEEAHIKRKDYIVKPLGFLLLAVHWFNPVIWLGYEVFCKDIELACDEKVVKDY
;
A
#
# COMPACT_ATOMS: atom_id res chain seq x y z
N VAL A 1 -45.03 6.71 -1.54
CA VAL A 1 -44.13 5.53 -1.66
C VAL A 1 -44.04 5.26 -3.14
N ASN A 2 -42.96 5.73 -3.80
CA ASN A 2 -42.73 5.53 -5.23
C ASN A 2 -41.99 4.22 -5.44
N ASN A 3 -42.71 3.21 -5.93
CA ASN A 3 -42.15 1.96 -6.38
C ASN A 3 -41.72 2.08 -7.86
N VAL A 4 -40.47 1.76 -8.17
CA VAL A 4 -39.98 1.73 -9.55
C VAL A 4 -40.02 0.27 -10.04
N ILE A 5 -40.71 0.03 -11.14
CA ILE A 5 -40.83 -1.30 -11.80
C ILE A 5 -39.60 -1.49 -12.71
N ILE A 6 -38.85 -2.57 -12.54
CA ILE A 6 -37.59 -2.79 -13.29
C ILE A 6 -37.70 -3.94 -14.30
N ASP A 7 -38.53 -4.97 -14.06
CA ASP A 7 -38.65 -6.08 -15.01
C ASP A 7 -40.02 -6.77 -14.92
N SER A 8 -40.61 -7.08 -16.08
CA SER A 8 -41.77 -7.94 -16.21
C SER A 8 -41.39 -9.13 -17.10
N GLU A 9 -41.05 -10.28 -16.52
CA GLU A 9 -41.00 -11.55 -17.26
C GLU A 9 -42.40 -12.15 -17.33
N LEU A 10 -42.93 -12.28 -18.56
CA LEU A 10 -44.14 -13.02 -18.86
C LEU A 10 -43.77 -14.46 -19.16
N ASP A 11 -43.98 -15.35 -18.19
CA ASP A 11 -43.87 -16.80 -18.42
C ASP A 11 -45.20 -17.33 -18.92
N PHE A 12 -45.25 -17.78 -20.18
CA PHE A 12 -46.42 -18.42 -20.77
C PHE A 12 -46.36 -19.94 -20.51
N ASP A 13 -47.02 -20.37 -19.44
CA ASP A 13 -47.25 -21.81 -19.24
C ASP A 13 -48.51 -22.27 -20.01
N ASN A 14 -48.33 -23.16 -21.01
CA ASN A 14 -49.30 -23.56 -21.99
C ASN A 14 -50.07 -24.81 -21.56
N ASN A 15 -50.52 -24.91 -20.29
CA ASN A 15 -51.42 -25.97 -19.83
C ASN A 15 -52.62 -25.45 -19.03
N ASN A 16 -53.68 -25.17 -19.80
CA ASN A 16 -55.10 -25.30 -19.51
C ASN A 16 -55.61 -25.04 -18.07
N SER A 17 -56.25 -23.94 -17.92
CA SER A 17 -57.20 -23.48 -16.92
C SER A 17 -56.73 -22.37 -15.96
N GLY A 18 -57.25 -21.17 -16.21
CA GLY A 18 -57.22 -20.07 -15.25
C GLY A 18 -56.01 -19.19 -15.36
N TYR A 19 -56.19 -18.00 -15.92
CA TYR A 19 -55.18 -16.97 -16.01
C TYR A 19 -54.82 -16.48 -14.60
N GLU A 20 -53.83 -17.12 -13.96
CA GLU A 20 -53.08 -16.48 -12.92
C GLU A 20 -51.81 -15.92 -13.58
N ALA A 21 -51.90 -14.67 -14.04
CA ALA A 21 -50.72 -13.87 -14.33
C ALA A 21 -50.01 -13.63 -13.03
N ILE A 22 -49.05 -14.51 -12.65
CA ILE A 22 -48.14 -14.25 -11.57
C ILE A 22 -47.13 -13.25 -12.14
N SER A 23 -47.51 -11.97 -12.06
CA SER A 23 -46.55 -10.88 -12.22
C SER A 23 -45.59 -10.94 -11.03
N ASN A 24 -44.47 -11.61 -11.19
CA ASN A 24 -43.36 -11.47 -10.29
C ASN A 24 -42.73 -10.08 -10.51
N GLU A 25 -43.51 -9.04 -10.23
CA GLU A 25 -43.01 -7.68 -10.18
C GLU A 25 -42.07 -7.60 -8.97
N LYS A 26 -40.77 -7.68 -9.23
CA LYS A 26 -39.76 -7.42 -8.20
C LYS A 26 -39.71 -5.92 -7.92
N TYR A 27 -40.50 -5.48 -6.93
CA TYR A 27 -40.44 -4.10 -6.49
C TYR A 27 -39.13 -3.83 -5.78
N ILE A 28 -38.34 -2.89 -6.29
CA ILE A 28 -37.17 -2.37 -5.56
C ILE A 28 -37.71 -1.37 -4.54
N GLY A 29 -37.57 -1.72 -3.25
CA GLY A 29 -37.94 -0.85 -2.14
C GLY A 29 -36.95 0.35 -2.05
N ALA A 30 -37.42 1.43 -1.46
CA ALA A 30 -36.56 2.59 -1.19
C ALA A 30 -35.30 2.20 -0.41
N ASP A 31 -35.42 1.21 0.49
CA ASP A 31 -34.29 0.68 1.27
C ASP A 31 -33.24 -0.01 0.41
N ASP A 32 -33.63 -0.71 -0.67
CA ASP A 32 -32.70 -1.37 -1.58
C ASP A 32 -31.96 -0.35 -2.45
N VAL A 33 -32.64 0.72 -2.88
CA VAL A 33 -32.02 1.84 -3.58
C VAL A 33 -31.03 2.56 -2.69
N ILE A 34 -31.39 2.82 -1.44
CA ILE A 34 -30.49 3.48 -0.46
C ILE A 34 -29.26 2.62 -0.20
N LYS A 35 -29.40 1.30 0.00
CA LYS A 35 -28.28 0.37 0.17
C LYS A 35 -27.37 0.32 -1.05
N PHE A 36 -27.94 0.28 -2.25
CA PHE A 36 -27.20 0.30 -3.50
C PHE A 36 -26.36 1.57 -3.65
N LEU A 37 -26.97 2.75 -3.41
CA LEU A 37 -26.27 4.03 -3.45
C LEU A 37 -25.21 4.14 -2.36
N ALA A 38 -25.49 3.72 -1.13
CA ALA A 38 -24.55 3.75 -0.02
C ALA A 38 -23.33 2.86 -0.31
N ASN A 39 -23.53 1.64 -0.84
CA ASN A 39 -22.44 0.75 -1.22
C ASN A 39 -21.62 1.34 -2.38
N GLY A 40 -22.24 1.98 -3.36
CA GLY A 40 -21.56 2.67 -4.45
C GLY A 40 -20.68 3.82 -3.95
N ILE A 41 -21.21 4.68 -3.10
CA ILE A 41 -20.47 5.81 -2.51
C ILE A 41 -19.31 5.30 -1.67
N PHE A 42 -19.55 4.30 -0.81
CA PHE A 42 -18.48 3.69 0.01
C PHE A 42 -17.34 3.15 -0.85
N SER A 43 -17.66 2.42 -1.92
CA SER A 43 -16.65 1.86 -2.84
C SER A 43 -15.82 2.95 -3.52
N VAL A 44 -16.45 4.04 -3.96
CA VAL A 44 -15.76 5.18 -4.58
C VAL A 44 -14.83 5.86 -3.58
N VAL A 45 -15.30 6.13 -2.37
CA VAL A 45 -14.48 6.76 -1.31
C VAL A 45 -13.30 5.86 -0.95
N TRP A 46 -13.54 4.55 -0.82
CA TRP A 46 -12.49 3.59 -0.52
C TRP A 46 -11.40 3.55 -1.60
N LEU A 47 -11.80 3.44 -2.87
CA LEU A 47 -10.85 3.47 -4.00
C LEU A 47 -10.11 4.80 -4.11
N ALA A 48 -10.79 5.92 -3.87
CA ALA A 48 -10.16 7.24 -3.85
C ALA A 48 -9.07 7.34 -2.78
N GLY A 49 -9.31 6.83 -1.57
CA GLY A 49 -8.31 6.78 -0.50
C GLY A 49 -7.09 5.95 -0.86
N ILE A 50 -7.30 4.77 -1.47
CA ILE A 50 -6.20 3.95 -2.00
C ILE A 50 -5.41 4.73 -3.05
N ALA A 51 -6.09 5.35 -4.03
CA ALA A 51 -5.44 6.11 -5.09
C ALA A 51 -4.59 7.27 -4.54
N VAL A 52 -5.08 8.00 -3.55
CA VAL A 52 -4.34 9.09 -2.89
C VAL A 52 -3.05 8.55 -2.24
N LEU A 53 -3.10 7.43 -1.52
CA LEU A 53 -1.91 6.83 -0.91
C LEU A 53 -0.90 6.35 -1.96
N PHE A 54 -1.37 5.77 -3.06
CA PHE A 54 -0.48 5.37 -4.16
C PHE A 54 0.18 6.58 -4.84
N VAL A 55 -0.57 7.66 -5.09
CA VAL A 55 -0.01 8.91 -5.63
C VAL A 55 1.03 9.49 -4.67
N TYR A 56 0.74 9.53 -3.37
CA TYR A 56 1.67 10.01 -2.36
C TYR A 56 2.98 9.21 -2.37
N THR A 57 2.91 7.88 -2.39
CA THR A 57 4.11 7.01 -2.46
C THR A 57 4.85 7.14 -3.77
N ALA A 58 4.16 7.26 -4.91
CA ALA A 58 4.79 7.45 -6.20
C ALA A 58 5.56 8.78 -6.26
N VAL A 59 4.97 9.87 -5.74
CA VAL A 59 5.64 11.18 -5.64
C VAL A 59 6.86 11.08 -4.72
N GLY A 60 6.75 10.40 -3.57
CA GLY A 60 7.86 10.15 -2.65
C GLY A 60 8.99 9.39 -3.33
N TYR A 61 8.67 8.32 -4.04
CA TYR A 61 9.62 7.51 -4.81
C TYR A 61 10.36 8.34 -5.87
N ILE A 62 9.62 9.14 -6.67
CA ILE A 62 10.21 10.01 -7.69
C ILE A 62 11.14 11.05 -7.06
N ARG A 63 10.74 11.65 -5.94
CA ARG A 63 11.59 12.62 -5.21
C ARG A 63 12.89 12.00 -4.74
N ILE A 64 12.85 10.81 -4.15
CA ILE A 64 14.06 10.09 -3.72
C ILE A 64 14.92 9.75 -4.93
N LYS A 65 14.34 9.21 -6.00
CA LYS A 65 15.05 8.89 -7.24
C LYS A 65 15.77 10.11 -7.82
N ASN A 66 15.11 11.27 -7.83
CA ASN A 66 15.73 12.51 -8.34
C ASN A 66 16.85 13.01 -7.43
N ARG A 67 16.73 12.89 -6.10
CA ARG A 67 17.79 13.23 -5.14
C ARG A 67 19.02 12.33 -5.26
N THR A 68 18.82 11.08 -5.61
CA THR A 68 19.90 10.10 -5.78
C THR A 68 20.48 10.07 -7.19
N ALA A 69 19.92 10.82 -8.14
CA ALA A 69 20.39 10.85 -9.53
C ALA A 69 21.83 11.39 -9.70
N THR A 70 22.29 12.25 -8.78
CA THR A 70 23.64 12.83 -8.75
C THR A 70 24.61 12.05 -7.85
N ALA A 71 24.18 10.90 -7.33
CA ALA A 71 25.02 10.12 -6.42
C ALA A 71 26.22 9.50 -7.12
N VAL A 72 27.37 9.57 -6.49
CA VAL A 72 28.64 9.03 -6.97
C VAL A 72 28.85 7.64 -6.39
N LEU A 73 29.27 6.68 -7.22
CA LEU A 73 29.60 5.32 -6.78
C LEU A 73 30.87 5.36 -5.90
N LEU A 74 30.76 4.86 -4.67
CA LEU A 74 31.90 4.70 -3.76
C LEU A 74 32.55 3.30 -3.92
N ARG A 75 31.78 2.25 -3.74
CA ARG A 75 32.19 0.85 -3.97
C ARG A 75 30.94 -0.05 -4.17
N ASP A 76 31.05 -1.08 -5.00
CA ASP A 76 30.01 -2.10 -5.24
C ASP A 76 28.60 -1.52 -5.46
N ASN A 77 27.73 -1.60 -4.45
CA ASN A 77 26.37 -1.07 -4.45
C ASN A 77 26.18 0.14 -3.52
N ILE A 78 27.28 0.77 -3.06
CA ILE A 78 27.28 1.90 -2.13
C ILE A 78 27.53 3.19 -2.90
N PHE A 79 26.66 4.17 -2.71
CA PHE A 79 26.69 5.47 -3.36
C PHE A 79 26.72 6.58 -2.32
N GLN A 80 27.39 7.69 -2.64
CA GLN A 80 27.38 8.90 -1.84
C GLN A 80 26.71 10.06 -2.57
N SER A 81 25.97 10.91 -1.85
CA SER A 81 25.30 12.07 -2.42
C SER A 81 25.20 13.22 -1.39
N GLU A 82 25.38 14.46 -1.84
CA GLU A 82 25.17 15.66 -1.04
C GLU A 82 23.69 15.87 -0.68
N ASN A 83 22.79 15.36 -1.52
CA ASN A 83 21.35 15.52 -1.36
C ASN A 83 20.72 14.50 -0.40
N VAL A 84 21.54 13.67 0.22
CA VAL A 84 21.14 12.64 1.20
C VAL A 84 21.54 13.10 2.58
N ALA A 85 20.56 13.23 3.48
CA ALA A 85 20.78 13.71 4.86
C ALA A 85 21.07 12.56 5.86
N SER A 86 20.56 11.34 5.57
CA SER A 86 20.75 10.15 6.39
C SER A 86 20.95 8.94 5.50
N PRO A 87 21.71 7.91 5.94
CA PRO A 87 21.85 6.65 5.22
C PRO A 87 20.51 5.99 4.96
N PHE A 88 20.37 5.29 3.83
CA PHE A 88 19.21 4.47 3.52
C PHE A 88 19.46 3.54 2.34
N VAL A 89 18.67 2.45 2.28
CA VAL A 89 18.60 1.54 1.13
C VAL A 89 17.49 1.97 0.18
N PHE A 90 17.80 2.06 -1.12
CA PHE A 90 16.82 2.37 -2.16
C PHE A 90 16.94 1.43 -3.35
N GLY A 91 15.78 1.01 -3.87
CA GLY A 91 15.66 0.12 -5.02
C GLY A 91 15.05 -1.23 -4.66
N ILE A 92 14.01 -1.67 -5.42
CA ILE A 92 13.32 -2.94 -5.16
C ILE A 92 14.02 -4.12 -5.85
N ILE A 93 14.52 -3.93 -7.07
CA ILE A 93 15.15 -5.02 -7.85
C ILE A 93 16.66 -5.10 -7.57
N LYS A 94 17.31 -3.93 -7.46
CA LYS A 94 18.74 -3.80 -7.16
C LYS A 94 18.87 -2.80 -6.01
N PRO A 95 18.83 -3.29 -4.76
CA PRO A 95 18.98 -2.41 -3.60
C PRO A 95 20.38 -1.81 -3.59
N ARG A 96 20.43 -0.49 -3.37
CA ARG A 96 21.66 0.31 -3.29
C ARG A 96 21.65 1.08 -1.98
N ILE A 97 22.81 1.18 -1.36
CA ILE A 97 23.00 1.97 -0.14
C ILE A 97 23.40 3.39 -0.54
N TYR A 98 22.73 4.37 0.00
CA TYR A 98 23.04 5.78 -0.20
C TYR A 98 23.51 6.40 1.11
N LEU A 99 24.67 7.04 1.09
CA LEU A 99 25.32 7.65 2.25
C LEU A 99 25.49 9.17 2.02
N PRO A 100 25.41 9.99 3.08
CA PRO A 100 25.81 11.38 3.01
C PRO A 100 27.33 11.56 2.89
N PHE A 101 27.80 12.64 2.29
CA PHE A 101 29.23 12.95 2.22
C PHE A 101 29.88 13.29 3.57
N ASN A 102 29.09 13.79 4.52
CA ASN A 102 29.59 14.31 5.80
C ASN A 102 29.70 13.24 6.90
N MET A 103 30.05 12.00 6.53
CA MET A 103 30.18 10.90 7.48
C MET A 103 31.67 10.61 7.77
N SER A 104 32.02 10.35 9.06
CA SER A 104 33.36 9.93 9.42
C SER A 104 33.64 8.49 8.92
N GLU A 105 34.89 8.16 8.61
CA GLU A 105 35.23 6.81 8.14
C GLU A 105 34.85 5.71 9.15
N GLY A 106 34.99 5.95 10.44
CA GLY A 106 34.65 4.99 11.48
C GLY A 106 33.14 4.74 11.62
N ASP A 107 32.34 5.79 11.45
CA ASP A 107 30.88 5.67 11.48
C ASP A 107 30.34 5.02 10.20
N MET A 108 31.02 5.26 9.07
CA MET A 108 30.61 4.75 7.76
C MET A 108 30.54 3.23 7.72
N GLU A 109 31.52 2.51 8.28
CA GLU A 109 31.55 1.05 8.28
C GLU A 109 30.42 0.45 9.11
N ASN A 110 30.13 1.01 10.28
CA ASN A 110 29.04 0.56 11.14
C ASN A 110 27.68 0.77 10.46
N VAL A 111 27.51 1.90 9.80
CA VAL A 111 26.27 2.24 9.08
C VAL A 111 26.10 1.34 7.86
N ILE A 112 27.18 1.08 7.10
CA ILE A 112 27.12 0.14 5.97
C ILE A 112 26.70 -1.25 6.45
N ALA A 113 27.25 -1.74 7.56
CA ALA A 113 26.87 -3.03 8.13
C ALA A 113 25.38 -3.09 8.49
N HIS A 114 24.83 -1.99 9.06
CA HIS A 114 23.40 -1.86 9.36
C HIS A 114 22.54 -1.91 8.09
N GLU A 115 22.87 -1.11 7.08
CA GLU A 115 22.13 -1.07 5.81
C GLU A 115 22.24 -2.41 5.03
N GLU A 116 23.40 -3.08 5.10
CA GLU A 116 23.55 -4.43 4.53
C GLU A 116 22.68 -5.46 5.25
N ALA A 117 22.51 -5.35 6.56
CA ALA A 117 21.60 -6.22 7.31
C ALA A 117 20.17 -6.07 6.81
N HIS A 118 19.69 -4.84 6.53
CA HIS A 118 18.40 -4.58 5.89
C HIS A 118 18.29 -5.23 4.51
N ILE A 119 19.35 -5.18 3.70
CA ILE A 119 19.40 -5.83 2.37
C ILE A 119 19.31 -7.35 2.51
N LYS A 120 20.12 -7.95 3.39
CA LYS A 120 20.15 -9.41 3.63
C LYS A 120 18.80 -9.94 4.12
N ARG A 121 18.08 -9.16 4.93
CA ARG A 121 16.73 -9.49 5.42
C ARG A 121 15.62 -9.18 4.43
N LYS A 122 15.92 -8.48 3.33
CA LYS A 122 14.95 -8.04 2.31
C LYS A 122 13.91 -7.05 2.83
N ASP A 123 14.26 -6.24 3.82
CA ASP A 123 13.36 -5.26 4.43
C ASP A 123 12.84 -4.24 3.41
N TYR A 124 13.61 -3.96 2.35
CA TYR A 124 13.23 -3.14 1.20
C TYR A 124 12.05 -3.72 0.37
N ILE A 125 11.68 -4.99 0.58
CA ILE A 125 10.48 -5.63 0.02
C ILE A 125 9.39 -5.71 1.08
N VAL A 126 9.76 -6.09 2.30
CA VAL A 126 8.82 -6.37 3.39
C VAL A 126 8.10 -5.10 3.86
N LYS A 127 8.81 -3.96 4.00
CA LYS A 127 8.20 -2.66 4.34
C LYS A 127 7.16 -2.20 3.31
N PRO A 128 7.42 -2.20 1.98
CA PRO A 128 6.40 -1.89 0.97
C PRO A 128 5.20 -2.84 0.96
N LEU A 129 5.39 -4.14 1.24
CA LEU A 129 4.28 -5.08 1.35
C LEU A 129 3.37 -4.75 2.56
N GLY A 130 3.96 -4.42 3.70
CA GLY A 130 3.22 -3.93 4.86
C GLY A 130 2.44 -2.65 4.55
N PHE A 131 3.05 -1.72 3.82
CA PHE A 131 2.39 -0.50 3.36
C PHE A 131 1.23 -0.79 2.39
N LEU A 132 1.34 -1.80 1.53
CA LEU A 132 0.24 -2.21 0.65
C LEU A 132 -0.98 -2.67 1.45
N LEU A 133 -0.78 -3.46 2.51
CA LEU A 133 -1.85 -3.87 3.43
C LEU A 133 -2.49 -2.65 4.10
N LEU A 134 -1.67 -1.69 4.57
CA LEU A 134 -2.16 -0.44 5.12
C LEU A 134 -2.98 0.34 4.10
N ALA A 135 -2.52 0.45 2.85
CA ALA A 135 -3.22 1.19 1.81
C ALA A 135 -4.60 0.61 1.48
N VAL A 136 -4.75 -0.72 1.48
CA VAL A 136 -6.05 -1.39 1.29
C VAL A 136 -7.01 -1.13 2.45
N HIS A 137 -6.48 -1.04 3.68
CA HIS A 137 -7.27 -0.84 4.91
C HIS A 137 -7.07 0.56 5.50
N TRP A 138 -6.82 1.55 4.67
CA TRP A 138 -6.44 2.90 5.08
C TRP A 138 -7.41 3.58 6.06
N PHE A 139 -8.68 3.20 6.03
CA PHE A 139 -9.73 3.71 6.90
C PHE A 139 -9.68 3.14 8.33
N ASN A 140 -8.86 2.11 8.58
CA ASN A 140 -8.76 1.45 9.89
C ASN A 140 -7.54 1.97 10.67
N PRO A 141 -7.72 2.72 11.78
CA PRO A 141 -6.61 3.27 12.56
C PRO A 141 -5.73 2.20 13.21
N VAL A 142 -6.26 1.00 13.49
CA VAL A 142 -5.49 -0.10 14.07
C VAL A 142 -4.40 -0.58 13.11
N ILE A 143 -4.69 -0.59 11.80
CA ILE A 143 -3.71 -0.98 10.77
C ILE A 143 -2.55 0.04 10.69
N TRP A 144 -2.82 1.34 10.89
CA TRP A 144 -1.78 2.37 10.96
C TRP A 144 -0.84 2.13 12.13
N LEU A 145 -1.41 1.89 13.33
CA LEU A 145 -0.63 1.58 14.52
C LEU A 145 0.17 0.26 14.33
N GLY A 146 -0.46 -0.76 13.78
CA GLY A 146 0.19 -2.04 13.49
C GLY A 146 1.37 -1.89 12.53
N TYR A 147 1.22 -1.06 11.49
CA TYR A 147 2.31 -0.79 10.54
C TYR A 147 3.47 -0.02 11.19
N GLU A 148 3.17 0.93 12.08
CA GLU A 148 4.23 1.67 12.83
C GLU A 148 5.01 0.74 13.75
N VAL A 149 4.32 -0.14 14.51
CA VAL A 149 4.97 -1.15 15.36
C VAL A 149 5.80 -2.12 14.52
N PHE A 150 5.24 -2.61 13.40
CA PHE A 150 5.94 -3.48 12.46
C PHE A 150 7.23 -2.85 11.92
N CYS A 151 7.23 -1.57 11.56
CA CYS A 151 8.45 -0.87 11.13
C CYS A 151 9.48 -0.79 12.26
N LYS A 152 9.05 -0.49 13.51
CA LYS A 152 9.93 -0.47 14.68
C LYS A 152 10.55 -1.84 14.99
N ASP A 153 9.76 -2.91 14.88
CA ASP A 153 10.25 -4.29 15.09
C ASP A 153 11.32 -4.68 14.05
N ILE A 154 11.17 -4.22 12.81
CA ILE A 154 12.19 -4.42 11.76
C ILE A 154 13.50 -3.72 12.14
N GLU A 155 13.46 -2.48 12.62
CA GLU A 155 14.65 -1.73 13.07
C GLU A 155 15.32 -2.44 14.25
N LEU A 156 14.57 -2.76 15.31
CA LEU A 156 15.11 -3.45 16.49
C LEU A 156 15.78 -4.78 16.13
N ALA A 157 15.16 -5.55 15.24
CA ALA A 157 15.73 -6.82 14.80
C ALA A 157 16.95 -6.64 13.88
N CYS A 158 17.10 -5.49 13.21
CA CYS A 158 18.30 -5.14 12.45
C CYS A 158 19.45 -4.79 13.41
N ASP A 159 19.19 -3.93 14.38
CA ASP A 159 20.16 -3.53 15.41
C ASP A 159 20.69 -4.74 16.18
N GLU A 160 19.81 -5.65 16.62
CA GLU A 160 20.20 -6.88 17.33
C GLU A 160 21.12 -7.76 16.48
N LYS A 161 20.88 -7.83 15.17
CA LYS A 161 21.70 -8.62 14.27
C LYS A 161 23.09 -8.01 14.08
N VAL A 162 23.17 -6.69 13.89
CA VAL A 162 24.45 -5.99 13.76
C VAL A 162 25.31 -6.17 15.01
N VAL A 163 24.71 -6.03 16.21
CA VAL A 163 25.42 -6.22 17.49
C VAL A 163 25.92 -7.66 17.69
N LYS A 164 25.24 -8.67 17.15
CA LYS A 164 25.66 -10.08 17.25
C LYS A 164 26.77 -10.47 16.27
N ASP A 165 26.81 -9.81 15.12
CA ASP A 165 27.77 -10.12 14.04
C ASP A 165 29.10 -9.35 14.23
N TYR A 166 29.18 -8.39 15.16
CA TYR A 166 30.33 -7.59 15.54
C TYR A 166 30.68 -7.77 17.03
#